data_08b343e5a73cb63339a672e27cd546ef
#
_entry.id   08b343e5a73cb63339a672e27cd546ef
#
_cell.length_a   1.000
_cell.length_b   1.000
_cell.length_c   1.000
_cell.angle_alpha   90.00
_cell.angle_beta   90.00
_cell.angle_gamma   90.00
#
_symmetry.space_group_name_H-M   'P 1'
#
loop_
_entity.id
_entity.type
_entity.pdbx_description
1 polymer ?
#
loop_
_entity_poly.entity_id
_entity_poly.type
_entity_poly.pdbx_seq_one_letter_code
_entity_poly.pdbx_strand_id
1 'polypeptide(L)'
;TEVMKGQQTPYYYEGDGQLIAFMRIGNESVPATPSQLRELVLRGSGESYDSLKSRYDFSDMSFTKLKSVYKKRTGNTFDDTDYESFGLVDENGNLTNAGALLADESPVRHSRLFCTRWNGLTKASGIVDALDDKEYSGSLVTLLQSGTEFIRNNSKKAWRKVDDGRIDMPDYPERAVLEGLVNALIHRSYTDIGSEVHIDMFDDRIEIYSPGGMVSGISLKGKDMLKIPSKRRNPILADI
;
A
#
# COMPACT_ATOMS: atom_id res chain seq x y z
N THR A 1 3.32 13.46 -35.68
CA THR A 1 3.33 14.56 -34.69
C THR A 1 3.63 13.95 -33.34
N GLU A 2 4.73 14.31 -32.73
CA GLU A 2 5.08 13.89 -31.39
C GLU A 2 4.47 14.89 -30.40
N VAL A 3 3.66 14.40 -29.45
CA VAL A 3 3.05 15.22 -28.41
C VAL A 3 3.82 15.01 -27.13
N MET A 4 4.47 16.04 -26.63
CA MET A 4 5.21 16.02 -25.39
C MET A 4 4.27 15.89 -24.20
N LYS A 5 4.71 15.20 -23.16
CA LYS A 5 3.94 15.07 -21.92
C LYS A 5 3.88 16.42 -21.22
N GLY A 6 2.68 16.90 -20.92
CA GLY A 6 2.48 18.09 -20.10
C GLY A 6 2.89 17.90 -18.64
N GLN A 7 3.39 18.94 -17.99
CA GLN A 7 3.90 18.90 -16.61
C GLN A 7 2.83 19.28 -15.59
N GLN A 8 1.86 20.12 -15.95
CA GLN A 8 0.82 20.64 -15.06
C GLN A 8 -0.51 19.91 -15.30
N THR A 9 -0.65 18.73 -14.74
CA THR A 9 -1.93 17.99 -14.76
C THR A 9 -2.86 18.49 -13.64
N PRO A 10 -4.20 18.39 -13.80
CA PRO A 10 -4.93 17.84 -14.94
C PRO A 10 -5.06 18.81 -16.09
N TYR A 11 -5.12 18.29 -17.33
CA TYR A 11 -5.56 19.05 -18.49
C TYR A 11 -7.02 18.74 -18.75
N TYR A 12 -7.79 19.79 -19.06
CA TYR A 12 -9.21 19.66 -19.32
C TYR A 12 -9.51 19.87 -20.80
N TYR A 13 -10.37 19.03 -21.32
CA TYR A 13 -11.06 19.28 -22.58
C TYR A 13 -12.29 20.12 -22.29
N GLU A 14 -12.44 21.22 -23.02
CA GLU A 14 -13.61 22.07 -22.97
C GLU A 14 -14.39 21.88 -24.28
N GLY A 15 -15.60 21.36 -24.19
CA GLY A 15 -16.50 21.13 -25.29
C GLY A 15 -17.92 20.87 -24.81
N ASP A 16 -18.91 21.28 -25.61
CA ASP A 16 -20.34 21.10 -25.31
C ASP A 16 -20.77 21.62 -23.92
N GLY A 17 -20.09 22.69 -23.45
CA GLY A 17 -20.35 23.28 -22.12
C GLY A 17 -19.87 22.45 -20.94
N GLN A 18 -19.05 21.44 -21.19
CA GLN A 18 -18.45 20.59 -20.15
C GLN A 18 -16.93 20.73 -20.10
N LEU A 19 -16.38 20.66 -18.90
CA LEU A 19 -14.96 20.64 -18.64
C LEU A 19 -14.56 19.26 -18.12
N ILE A 20 -13.91 18.44 -18.96
CA ILE A 20 -13.64 17.03 -18.67
C ILE A 20 -12.14 16.76 -18.72
N ALA A 21 -11.58 16.20 -17.64
CA ALA A 21 -10.23 15.65 -17.67
C ALA A 21 -10.27 14.21 -18.18
N PHE A 22 -9.42 13.89 -19.16
CA PHE A 22 -9.29 12.54 -19.70
C PHE A 22 -8.01 11.87 -19.24
N MET A 23 -8.10 10.57 -19.06
CA MET A 23 -6.96 9.69 -18.83
C MET A 23 -6.80 8.69 -19.96
N ARG A 24 -5.55 8.37 -20.27
CA ARG A 24 -5.23 7.28 -21.20
C ARG A 24 -5.17 5.97 -20.47
N ILE A 25 -6.09 5.04 -20.77
CA ILE A 25 -6.12 3.68 -20.26
C ILE A 25 -5.95 2.72 -21.45
N GLY A 26 -4.75 2.15 -21.59
CA GLY A 26 -4.41 1.35 -22.77
C GLY A 26 -4.47 2.20 -24.05
N ASN A 27 -5.36 1.83 -24.97
CA ASN A 27 -5.56 2.52 -26.25
C ASN A 27 -6.74 3.52 -26.26
N GLU A 28 -7.40 3.70 -25.11
CA GLU A 28 -8.58 4.55 -25.00
C GLU A 28 -8.33 5.78 -24.14
N SER A 29 -8.98 6.89 -24.48
CA SER A 29 -9.05 8.07 -23.65
C SER A 29 -10.40 8.09 -22.96
N VAL A 30 -10.41 7.94 -21.64
CA VAL A 30 -11.63 7.87 -20.82
C VAL A 30 -11.69 9.05 -19.85
N PRO A 31 -12.89 9.54 -19.49
CA PRO A 31 -13.03 10.54 -18.45
C PRO A 31 -12.40 10.06 -17.14
N ALA A 32 -11.65 10.94 -16.48
CA ALA A 32 -11.07 10.63 -15.19
C ALA A 32 -12.16 10.51 -14.11
N THR A 33 -12.09 9.45 -13.32
CA THR A 33 -12.95 9.33 -12.13
C THR A 33 -12.53 10.37 -11.07
N PRO A 34 -13.40 10.67 -10.08
CA PRO A 34 -13.04 11.64 -9.03
C PRO A 34 -11.76 11.30 -8.27
N SER A 35 -11.43 10.02 -8.05
CA SER A 35 -10.17 9.63 -7.41
C SER A 35 -8.97 9.83 -8.34
N GLN A 36 -9.11 9.48 -9.61
CA GLN A 36 -8.08 9.72 -10.62
C GLN A 36 -7.83 11.22 -10.84
N LEU A 37 -8.88 12.03 -10.80
CA LEU A 37 -8.74 13.49 -10.90
C LEU A 37 -7.93 14.05 -9.73
N ARG A 38 -8.19 13.59 -8.49
CA ARG A 38 -7.38 13.97 -7.32
C ARG A 38 -5.90 13.59 -7.50
N GLU A 39 -5.62 12.39 -7.98
CA GLU A 39 -4.24 11.96 -8.28
C GLU A 39 -3.57 12.81 -9.36
N LEU A 40 -4.32 13.24 -10.38
CA LEU A 40 -3.82 14.14 -11.43
C LEU A 40 -3.48 15.53 -10.89
N VAL A 41 -4.32 16.08 -9.99
CA VAL A 41 -4.08 17.36 -9.33
C VAL A 41 -2.78 17.29 -8.51
N LEU A 42 -2.65 16.29 -7.62
CA LEU A 42 -1.45 16.10 -6.80
C LEU A 42 -0.18 15.96 -7.65
N ARG A 43 -0.26 15.21 -8.75
CA ARG A 43 0.86 15.09 -9.68
C ARG A 43 1.23 16.43 -10.33
N GLY A 44 0.24 17.26 -10.64
CA GLY A 44 0.46 18.57 -11.25
C GLY A 44 1.09 19.57 -10.30
N SER A 45 0.81 19.47 -9.01
CA SER A 45 1.46 20.28 -7.97
C SER A 45 2.83 19.71 -7.54
N GLY A 46 3.21 18.51 -8.02
CA GLY A 46 4.45 17.85 -7.60
C GLY A 46 4.35 17.18 -6.24
N GLU A 47 3.13 17.03 -5.73
CA GLU A 47 2.85 16.43 -4.42
C GLU A 47 2.36 14.98 -4.56
N SER A 48 2.40 14.25 -3.45
CA SER A 48 1.80 12.93 -3.27
C SER A 48 0.87 12.95 -2.06
N TYR A 49 -0.04 11.97 -1.96
CA TYR A 49 -0.95 11.92 -0.81
C TYR A 49 -0.19 11.92 0.53
N ASP A 50 0.89 11.17 0.61
CA ASP A 50 1.67 10.98 1.82
C ASP A 50 2.48 12.22 2.22
N SER A 51 2.81 13.12 1.27
CA SER A 51 3.50 14.39 1.55
C SER A 51 2.58 15.52 2.03
N LEU A 52 1.27 15.40 1.81
CA LEU A 52 0.34 16.44 2.22
C LEU A 52 0.27 16.58 3.74
N LYS A 53 0.10 17.82 4.20
CA LYS A 53 -0.19 18.11 5.61
C LYS A 53 -1.43 17.32 6.07
N SER A 54 -1.29 16.61 7.18
CA SER A 54 -2.40 15.94 7.86
C SER A 54 -3.29 16.96 8.58
N ARG A 55 -4.52 16.54 8.87
CA ARG A 55 -5.43 17.29 9.75
C ARG A 55 -5.19 17.06 11.24
N TYR A 56 -4.23 16.21 11.59
CA TYR A 56 -3.91 15.83 12.96
C TYR A 56 -2.60 16.49 13.38
N ASP A 57 -2.46 16.78 14.69
CA ASP A 57 -1.28 17.40 15.22
C ASP A 57 -0.20 16.37 15.55
N PHE A 58 1.05 16.72 15.30
CA PHE A 58 2.20 15.85 15.58
C PHE A 58 2.34 15.53 17.07
N SER A 59 2.04 16.52 17.94
CA SER A 59 2.10 16.38 19.40
C SER A 59 1.17 15.30 19.97
N ASP A 60 0.10 14.95 19.25
CA ASP A 60 -0.86 13.94 19.66
C ASP A 60 -0.46 12.52 19.23
N MET A 61 0.66 12.39 18.50
CA MET A 61 1.09 11.12 17.91
C MET A 61 2.29 10.52 18.64
N SER A 62 2.32 9.20 18.69
CA SER A 62 3.48 8.41 19.13
C SER A 62 3.99 7.51 18.01
N PHE A 63 5.30 7.21 18.02
CA PHE A 63 5.99 6.47 16.97
C PHE A 63 6.90 5.37 17.54
N THR A 64 6.49 4.77 18.65
CA THR A 64 7.30 3.77 19.38
C THR A 64 7.56 2.53 18.51
N LYS A 65 6.55 2.08 17.76
CA LYS A 65 6.64 0.93 16.87
C LYS A 65 7.60 1.20 15.71
N LEU A 66 7.47 2.37 15.07
CA LEU A 66 8.37 2.80 14.00
C LEU A 66 9.81 2.86 14.49
N LYS A 67 10.07 3.56 15.59
CA LYS A 67 11.40 3.69 16.22
C LYS A 67 12.00 2.31 16.53
N SER A 68 11.20 1.39 17.05
CA SER A 68 11.64 0.03 17.38
C SER A 68 12.04 -0.76 16.11
N VAL A 69 11.23 -0.70 15.06
CA VAL A 69 11.53 -1.39 13.80
C VAL A 69 12.74 -0.78 13.11
N TYR A 70 12.85 0.55 13.06
CA TYR A 70 13.99 1.26 12.51
C TYR A 70 15.28 0.84 13.19
N LYS A 71 15.33 0.89 14.54
CA LYS A 71 16.49 0.44 15.32
C LYS A 71 16.86 -1.02 15.06
N LYS A 72 15.84 -1.90 14.98
CA LYS A 72 16.06 -3.34 14.72
C LYS A 72 16.66 -3.59 13.33
N ARG A 73 16.27 -2.80 12.33
CA ARG A 73 16.69 -2.99 10.94
C ARG A 73 18.01 -2.31 10.61
N THR A 74 18.23 -1.10 11.13
CA THR A 74 19.39 -0.28 10.79
C THR A 74 20.50 -0.32 11.83
N GLY A 75 20.18 -0.70 13.09
CA GLY A 75 21.06 -0.56 14.25
C GLY A 75 21.10 0.86 14.82
N ASN A 76 20.55 1.85 14.14
CA ASN A 76 20.57 3.27 14.53
C ASN A 76 19.37 3.63 15.39
N THR A 77 19.50 4.71 16.17
CA THR A 77 18.38 5.30 16.90
C THR A 77 17.66 6.30 15.98
N PHE A 78 16.34 6.23 15.96
CA PHE A 78 15.49 7.21 15.29
C PHE A 78 15.32 8.41 16.23
N ASP A 79 15.80 9.57 15.83
CA ASP A 79 15.76 10.80 16.63
C ASP A 79 14.79 11.85 16.06
N ASP A 80 14.78 13.04 16.68
CA ASP A 80 13.80 14.07 16.33
C ASP A 80 14.05 14.69 14.95
N THR A 81 15.27 14.67 14.45
CA THR A 81 15.61 15.19 13.11
C THR A 81 15.18 14.22 12.01
N ASP A 82 15.01 12.94 12.33
CA ASP A 82 14.57 11.92 11.39
C ASP A 82 13.11 12.13 10.96
N TYR A 83 12.27 12.73 11.81
CA TYR A 83 10.87 13.01 11.44
C TYR A 83 10.76 13.92 10.23
N GLU A 84 11.56 14.97 10.16
CA GLU A 84 11.58 15.88 9.02
C GLU A 84 12.33 15.26 7.83
N SER A 85 13.48 14.62 8.07
CA SER A 85 14.30 14.04 7.01
C SER A 85 13.59 12.91 6.27
N PHE A 86 12.75 12.12 6.95
CA PHE A 86 11.88 11.13 6.33
C PHE A 86 10.51 11.68 5.90
N GLY A 87 10.24 12.97 6.07
CA GLY A 87 9.00 13.61 5.65
C GLY A 87 7.76 13.21 6.46
N LEU A 88 7.93 12.75 7.72
CA LEU A 88 6.80 12.47 8.63
C LEU A 88 6.21 13.76 9.20
N VAL A 89 7.02 14.81 9.25
CA VAL A 89 6.60 16.20 9.44
C VAL A 89 7.12 17.04 8.28
N ASP A 90 6.42 18.13 7.97
CA ASP A 90 6.88 19.11 6.99
C ASP A 90 7.89 20.10 7.60
N GLU A 91 8.45 20.99 6.78
CA GLU A 91 9.40 22.05 7.19
C GLU A 91 8.87 23.01 8.26
N ASN A 92 7.55 23.04 8.47
CA ASN A 92 6.87 23.85 9.49
C ASN A 92 6.54 23.03 10.74
N GLY A 93 6.97 21.77 10.83
CA GLY A 93 6.69 20.86 11.94
C GLY A 93 5.28 20.28 11.94
N ASN A 94 4.50 20.45 10.86
CA ASN A 94 3.17 19.85 10.78
C ASN A 94 3.27 18.37 10.40
N LEU A 95 2.43 17.55 11.03
CA LEU A 95 2.31 16.14 10.68
C LEU A 95 1.87 15.96 9.22
N THR A 96 2.58 15.13 8.47
CA THR A 96 2.17 14.72 7.12
C THR A 96 1.21 13.54 7.18
N ASN A 97 0.56 13.20 6.04
CA ASN A 97 -0.24 11.99 5.97
C ASN A 97 0.61 10.72 6.14
N ALA A 98 1.89 10.72 5.71
CA ALA A 98 2.83 9.63 6.00
C ALA A 98 3.03 9.46 7.50
N GLY A 99 3.28 10.55 8.22
CA GLY A 99 3.38 10.53 9.68
C GLY A 99 2.11 9.99 10.34
N ALA A 100 0.94 10.46 9.91
CA ALA A 100 -0.34 9.98 10.43
C ALA A 100 -0.58 8.47 10.20
N LEU A 101 -0.13 7.93 9.06
CA LEU A 101 -0.23 6.50 8.73
C LEU A 101 0.75 5.64 9.54
N LEU A 102 1.89 6.19 9.93
CA LEU A 102 2.93 5.48 10.68
C LEU A 102 2.86 5.69 12.20
N ALA A 103 2.00 6.60 12.68
CA ALA A 103 1.74 6.77 14.11
C ALA A 103 1.21 5.47 14.73
N ASP A 104 1.60 5.18 15.98
CA ASP A 104 1.28 3.92 16.68
C ASP A 104 -0.23 3.64 16.71
N GLU A 105 -1.03 4.67 16.96
CA GLU A 105 -2.48 4.67 16.85
C GLU A 105 -2.90 5.54 15.67
N SER A 106 -2.71 5.01 14.44
CA SER A 106 -3.00 5.77 13.23
C SER A 106 -4.44 6.29 13.22
N PRO A 107 -4.64 7.62 13.09
CA PRO A 107 -5.97 8.21 13.05
C PRO A 107 -6.65 8.04 11.67
N VAL A 108 -5.96 7.46 10.70
CA VAL A 108 -6.44 7.27 9.33
C VAL A 108 -7.36 6.05 9.27
N ARG A 109 -8.67 6.26 9.51
CA ARG A 109 -9.66 5.20 9.71
C ARG A 109 -9.78 4.19 8.56
N HIS A 110 -9.53 4.59 7.31
CA HIS A 110 -9.59 3.72 6.14
C HIS A 110 -8.26 2.99 5.88
N SER A 111 -7.22 3.21 6.71
CA SER A 111 -6.00 2.42 6.68
C SER A 111 -6.19 1.16 7.50
N ARG A 112 -6.81 0.15 6.89
CA ARG A 112 -7.12 -1.14 7.50
C ARG A 112 -6.66 -2.28 6.61
N LEU A 113 -6.51 -3.45 7.24
CA LEU A 113 -6.15 -4.70 6.59
C LEU A 113 -7.16 -5.78 6.98
N PHE A 114 -7.84 -6.35 5.99
CA PHE A 114 -8.72 -7.49 6.13
C PHE A 114 -8.01 -8.75 5.71
N CYS A 115 -8.09 -9.79 6.51
CA CYS A 115 -7.42 -11.06 6.25
C CYS A 115 -8.42 -12.19 6.42
N THR A 116 -8.63 -12.98 5.37
CA THR A 116 -9.54 -14.11 5.41
C THR A 116 -8.85 -15.38 4.91
N ARG A 117 -8.96 -16.46 5.69
CA ARG A 117 -8.58 -17.81 5.28
C ARG A 117 -9.84 -18.55 4.83
N TRP A 118 -9.98 -18.69 3.54
CA TRP A 118 -11.13 -19.39 2.93
C TRP A 118 -11.00 -20.90 3.06
N ASN A 119 -12.14 -21.58 3.12
CA ASN A 119 -12.21 -23.03 3.12
C ASN A 119 -12.30 -23.54 1.66
N GLY A 120 -11.17 -23.98 1.10
CA GLY A 120 -11.11 -24.48 -0.27
C GLY A 120 -10.50 -23.48 -1.27
N LEU A 121 -10.94 -23.55 -2.52
CA LEU A 121 -10.34 -22.84 -3.66
C LEU A 121 -11.07 -21.55 -4.03
N THR A 122 -12.24 -21.30 -3.46
CA THR A 122 -13.10 -20.13 -3.76
C THR A 122 -13.72 -19.56 -2.50
N LYS A 123 -14.27 -18.35 -2.60
CA LYS A 123 -14.96 -17.65 -1.48
C LYS A 123 -16.33 -18.25 -1.13
N ALA A 124 -16.83 -19.20 -1.90
CA ALA A 124 -18.12 -19.86 -1.69
C ALA A 124 -17.94 -21.38 -1.92
N SER A 125 -17.42 -22.09 -0.93
CA SER A 125 -17.06 -23.52 -1.09
C SER A 125 -17.85 -24.48 -0.21
N GLY A 126 -19.02 -24.09 0.31
CA GLY A 126 -19.88 -25.02 1.02
C GLY A 126 -20.56 -24.45 2.27
N ILE A 127 -20.74 -25.28 3.31
CA ILE A 127 -21.42 -24.89 4.56
C ILE A 127 -20.53 -23.99 5.41
N VAL A 128 -19.20 -24.14 5.31
CA VAL A 128 -18.22 -23.31 6.01
C VAL A 128 -17.40 -22.56 4.97
N ASP A 129 -17.57 -21.24 4.89
CA ASP A 129 -16.91 -20.42 3.88
C ASP A 129 -15.50 -20.01 4.31
N ALA A 130 -15.30 -19.57 5.55
CA ALA A 130 -14.02 -19.12 6.06
C ALA A 130 -13.58 -19.92 7.30
N LEU A 131 -12.28 -20.19 7.39
CA LEU A 131 -11.64 -20.89 8.52
C LEU A 131 -11.08 -19.91 9.56
N ASP A 132 -10.67 -18.73 9.13
CA ASP A 132 -10.22 -17.62 9.99
C ASP A 132 -10.50 -16.29 9.28
N ASP A 133 -10.86 -15.28 10.06
CA ASP A 133 -11.16 -13.92 9.57
C ASP A 133 -10.72 -12.89 10.59
N LYS A 134 -9.95 -11.89 10.15
CA LYS A 134 -9.38 -10.85 11.01
C LYS A 134 -9.41 -9.49 10.32
N GLU A 135 -9.74 -8.48 11.10
CA GLU A 135 -9.58 -7.08 10.72
C GLU A 135 -8.52 -6.43 11.59
N TYR A 136 -7.58 -5.71 10.95
CA TYR A 136 -6.52 -4.99 11.64
C TYR A 136 -6.57 -3.51 11.27
N SER A 137 -6.30 -2.66 12.28
CA SER A 137 -6.21 -1.20 12.16
C SER A 137 -4.99 -0.68 12.92
N GLY A 138 -4.68 0.60 12.77
CA GLY A 138 -3.55 1.26 13.43
C GLY A 138 -2.41 1.57 12.46
N SER A 139 -1.19 1.64 12.97
CA SER A 139 0.02 1.95 12.22
C SER A 139 0.25 0.99 11.04
N LEU A 140 0.80 1.50 9.93
CA LEU A 140 1.25 0.62 8.83
C LEU A 140 2.24 -0.45 9.29
N VAL A 141 3.06 -0.14 10.30
CA VAL A 141 3.94 -1.12 10.95
C VAL A 141 3.13 -2.25 11.59
N THR A 142 2.04 -1.90 12.27
CA THR A 142 1.11 -2.89 12.88
C THR A 142 0.43 -3.73 11.80
N LEU A 143 -0.08 -3.09 10.75
CA LEU A 143 -0.74 -3.81 9.65
C LEU A 143 0.20 -4.79 8.96
N LEU A 144 1.45 -4.39 8.71
CA LEU A 144 2.47 -5.25 8.12
C LEU A 144 2.79 -6.46 9.00
N GLN A 145 2.99 -6.23 10.30
CA GLN A 145 3.30 -7.29 11.27
C GLN A 145 2.12 -8.25 11.41
N SER A 146 0.91 -7.72 11.59
CA SER A 146 -0.32 -8.52 11.76
C SER A 146 -0.66 -9.34 10.51
N GLY A 147 -0.52 -8.75 9.32
CA GLY A 147 -0.76 -9.47 8.06
C GLY A 147 0.26 -10.59 7.84
N THR A 148 1.54 -10.33 8.14
CA THR A 148 2.58 -11.37 8.06
C THR A 148 2.31 -12.50 9.05
N GLU A 149 1.90 -12.16 10.28
CA GLU A 149 1.55 -13.15 11.30
C GLU A 149 0.31 -13.95 10.91
N PHE A 150 -0.73 -13.32 10.38
CA PHE A 150 -1.93 -13.99 9.88
C PHE A 150 -1.57 -15.04 8.82
N ILE A 151 -0.77 -14.67 7.81
CA ILE A 151 -0.34 -15.59 6.76
C ILE A 151 0.45 -16.75 7.36
N ARG A 152 1.40 -16.47 8.27
CA ARG A 152 2.20 -17.51 8.91
C ARG A 152 1.36 -18.49 9.72
N ASN A 153 0.33 -18.00 10.42
CA ASN A 153 -0.52 -18.82 11.28
C ASN A 153 -1.50 -19.68 10.47
N ASN A 154 -1.89 -19.21 9.29
CA ASN A 154 -2.82 -19.90 8.38
C ASN A 154 -2.12 -20.70 7.26
N SER A 155 -0.78 -20.70 7.21
CA SER A 155 0.01 -21.52 6.29
C SER A 155 0.24 -22.92 6.81
N LYS A 156 0.33 -23.90 5.90
CA LYS A 156 0.74 -25.27 6.25
C LYS A 156 2.19 -25.28 6.71
N LYS A 157 2.48 -26.03 7.75
CA LYS A 157 3.82 -26.17 8.30
C LYS A 157 4.41 -27.51 7.87
N ALA A 158 4.82 -27.61 6.60
CA ALA A 158 5.56 -28.78 6.13
C ALA A 158 7.01 -28.72 6.59
N TRP A 159 7.62 -29.89 6.78
CA TRP A 159 9.04 -30.02 7.08
C TRP A 159 9.60 -31.30 6.48
N ARG A 160 10.89 -31.34 6.24
CA ARG A 160 11.63 -32.50 5.79
C ARG A 160 12.73 -32.84 6.78
N LYS A 161 12.83 -34.14 7.13
CA LYS A 161 13.92 -34.65 7.96
C LYS A 161 15.23 -34.62 7.17
N VAL A 162 16.31 -34.18 7.81
CA VAL A 162 17.70 -34.25 7.33
C VAL A 162 18.56 -34.89 8.42
N ASP A 163 19.80 -35.25 8.10
CA ASP A 163 20.68 -36.02 8.98
C ASP A 163 20.87 -35.35 10.35
N ASP A 164 20.97 -34.01 10.39
CA ASP A 164 21.19 -33.21 11.60
C ASP A 164 19.93 -32.51 12.14
N GLY A 165 18.71 -32.95 11.74
CA GLY A 165 17.49 -32.33 12.22
C GLY A 165 16.34 -32.27 11.21
N ARG A 166 15.72 -31.11 11.08
CA ARG A 166 14.65 -30.88 10.13
C ARG A 166 14.82 -29.54 9.41
N ILE A 167 14.38 -29.48 8.15
CA ILE A 167 14.22 -28.25 7.39
C ILE A 167 12.73 -27.94 7.30
N ASP A 168 12.32 -26.79 7.82
CA ASP A 168 10.96 -26.30 7.66
C ASP A 168 10.75 -25.80 6.24
N MET A 169 9.62 -26.16 5.66
CA MET A 169 9.23 -25.83 4.28
C MET A 169 7.91 -25.06 4.34
N PRO A 170 7.96 -23.73 4.51
CA PRO A 170 6.74 -22.92 4.51
C PRO A 170 6.08 -22.93 3.13
N ASP A 171 4.75 -22.90 3.08
CA ASP A 171 3.99 -22.83 1.83
C ASP A 171 4.38 -21.61 0.98
N TYR A 172 4.71 -20.50 1.66
CA TYR A 172 5.06 -19.22 1.05
C TYR A 172 6.42 -18.73 1.57
N PRO A 173 7.35 -18.32 0.68
CA PRO A 173 8.61 -17.71 1.10
C PRO A 173 8.35 -16.42 1.88
N GLU A 174 8.89 -16.30 3.09
CA GLU A 174 8.67 -15.14 3.98
C GLU A 174 9.01 -13.81 3.31
N ARG A 175 10.09 -13.79 2.51
CA ARG A 175 10.48 -12.59 1.77
C ARG A 175 9.43 -12.17 0.75
N ALA A 176 8.84 -13.11 0.01
CA ALA A 176 7.81 -12.82 -0.99
C ALA A 176 6.53 -12.29 -0.32
N VAL A 177 6.14 -12.88 0.82
CA VAL A 177 5.01 -12.42 1.63
C VAL A 177 5.24 -10.99 2.11
N LEU A 178 6.41 -10.74 2.71
CA LEU A 178 6.76 -9.41 3.23
C LEU A 178 6.75 -8.37 2.10
N GLU A 179 7.38 -8.66 0.96
CA GLU A 179 7.43 -7.76 -0.20
C GLU A 179 6.04 -7.49 -0.77
N GLY A 180 5.20 -8.53 -0.89
CA GLY A 180 3.82 -8.38 -1.34
C GLY A 180 2.99 -7.48 -0.44
N LEU A 181 3.10 -7.64 0.89
CA LEU A 181 2.40 -6.82 1.88
C LEU A 181 2.93 -5.38 1.93
N VAL A 182 4.25 -5.20 1.93
CA VAL A 182 4.86 -3.87 1.85
C VAL A 182 4.34 -3.15 0.61
N ASN A 183 4.41 -3.79 -0.56
CA ASN A 183 3.92 -3.21 -1.81
C ASN A 183 2.42 -2.86 -1.74
N ALA A 184 1.59 -3.72 -1.15
CA ALA A 184 0.16 -3.47 -1.01
C ALA A 184 -0.13 -2.25 -0.12
N LEU A 185 0.65 -2.04 0.95
CA LEU A 185 0.48 -0.93 1.88
C LEU A 185 1.05 0.38 1.32
N ILE A 186 2.28 0.37 0.76
CA ILE A 186 2.94 1.60 0.30
C ILE A 186 2.41 2.09 -1.06
N HIS A 187 1.88 1.20 -1.91
CA HIS A 187 1.32 1.58 -3.22
C HIS A 187 -0.20 1.73 -3.22
N ARG A 188 -0.85 1.58 -2.07
CA ARG A 188 -2.27 1.83 -1.91
C ARG A 188 -2.64 3.27 -2.31
N SER A 189 -3.80 3.43 -2.98
CA SER A 189 -4.41 4.75 -3.17
C SER A 189 -5.12 5.17 -1.88
N TYR A 190 -4.48 6.00 -1.07
CA TYR A 190 -5.07 6.52 0.17
C TYR A 190 -6.12 7.62 -0.08
N THR A 191 -6.28 8.08 -1.31
CA THR A 191 -7.39 8.95 -1.73
C THR A 191 -8.69 8.15 -1.95
N ASP A 192 -8.60 6.82 -2.05
CA ASP A 192 -9.74 5.91 -2.09
C ASP A 192 -10.09 5.50 -0.65
N ILE A 193 -11.18 6.08 -0.14
CA ILE A 193 -11.65 5.86 1.24
C ILE A 193 -12.67 4.73 1.36
N GLY A 194 -13.11 4.15 0.24
CA GLY A 194 -14.17 3.15 0.17
C GLY A 194 -13.66 1.72 0.00
N SER A 195 -12.34 1.50 0.07
CA SER A 195 -11.77 0.16 -0.10
C SER A 195 -10.49 0.02 0.73
N GLU A 196 -10.24 -1.14 1.26
CA GLU A 196 -9.11 -1.47 2.13
C GLU A 196 -8.15 -2.48 1.47
N VAL A 197 -7.03 -2.76 2.12
CA VAL A 197 -6.12 -3.84 1.72
C VAL A 197 -6.70 -5.17 2.21
N HIS A 198 -6.69 -6.18 1.35
CA HIS A 198 -7.19 -7.52 1.67
C HIS A 198 -6.13 -8.58 1.43
N ILE A 199 -6.11 -9.56 2.32
CA ILE A 199 -5.38 -10.82 2.17
C ILE A 199 -6.43 -11.93 2.13
N ASP A 200 -6.55 -12.60 1.00
CA ASP A 200 -7.39 -13.78 0.82
C ASP A 200 -6.48 -15.00 0.68
N MET A 201 -6.53 -15.93 1.63
CA MET A 201 -5.80 -17.19 1.58
C MET A 201 -6.73 -18.33 1.21
N PHE A 202 -6.36 -19.08 0.18
CA PHE A 202 -7.05 -20.29 -0.29
C PHE A 202 -6.16 -21.52 -0.05
N ASP A 203 -6.65 -22.70 -0.41
CA ASP A 203 -5.89 -23.95 -0.23
C ASP A 203 -4.68 -24.04 -1.16
N ASP A 204 -4.68 -23.32 -2.27
CA ASP A 204 -3.68 -23.37 -3.33
C ASP A 204 -2.93 -22.05 -3.55
N ARG A 205 -3.39 -20.91 -2.98
CA ARG A 205 -2.80 -19.58 -3.23
C ARG A 205 -3.09 -18.55 -2.16
N ILE A 206 -2.34 -17.45 -2.21
CA ILE A 206 -2.65 -16.18 -1.54
C ILE A 206 -2.94 -15.12 -2.59
N GLU A 207 -3.96 -14.32 -2.37
CA GLU A 207 -4.27 -13.11 -3.12
C GLU A 207 -4.13 -11.90 -2.19
N ILE A 208 -3.34 -10.90 -2.59
CA ILE A 208 -3.20 -9.64 -1.87
C ILE A 208 -3.77 -8.55 -2.76
N TYR A 209 -4.85 -7.93 -2.31
CA TYR A 209 -5.50 -6.83 -3.00
C TYR A 209 -5.12 -5.50 -2.34
N SER A 210 -4.84 -4.49 -3.17
CA SER A 210 -4.61 -3.11 -2.71
C SER A 210 -5.42 -2.14 -3.57
N PRO A 211 -6.14 -1.17 -2.96
CA PRO A 211 -6.91 -0.18 -3.70
C PRO A 211 -6.03 0.71 -4.57
N GLY A 212 -6.54 1.01 -5.75
CA GLY A 212 -5.91 1.89 -6.72
C GLY A 212 -5.44 1.15 -7.98
N GLY A 213 -5.62 1.78 -9.13
CA GLY A 213 -5.11 1.30 -10.43
C GLY A 213 -3.61 1.52 -10.56
N MET A 214 -3.05 1.12 -11.70
CA MET A 214 -1.63 1.36 -12.01
C MET A 214 -1.30 2.85 -12.02
N VAL A 215 -0.22 3.22 -11.34
CA VAL A 215 0.25 4.61 -11.33
C VAL A 215 0.64 5.03 -12.76
N SER A 216 0.12 6.16 -13.22
CA SER A 216 0.46 6.76 -14.53
C SER A 216 -0.04 6.06 -15.79
N GLY A 217 -1.12 5.30 -15.74
CA GLY A 217 -1.69 4.68 -16.94
C GLY A 217 -0.77 3.64 -17.59
N ILE A 218 0.11 3.02 -16.82
CA ILE A 218 0.92 1.90 -17.29
C ILE A 218 -0.02 0.71 -17.53
N SER A 219 -0.10 0.24 -18.78
CA SER A 219 -0.77 -1.03 -19.08
C SER A 219 0.22 -2.18 -18.91
N LEU A 220 -0.17 -3.19 -18.15
CA LEU A 220 0.61 -4.43 -17.97
C LEU A 220 0.39 -5.41 -19.12
N LYS A 221 -0.67 -5.21 -19.93
CA LYS A 221 -1.07 -6.13 -21.00
C LYS A 221 0.04 -6.27 -22.05
N GLY A 222 0.57 -7.47 -22.18
CA GLY A 222 1.61 -7.79 -23.18
C GLY A 222 3.03 -7.29 -22.82
N LYS A 223 3.27 -6.83 -21.59
CA LYS A 223 4.61 -6.41 -21.12
C LYS A 223 5.25 -7.49 -20.25
N ASP A 224 6.58 -7.59 -20.35
CA ASP A 224 7.38 -8.39 -19.44
C ASP A 224 7.35 -7.73 -18.05
N MET A 225 6.78 -8.44 -17.08
CA MET A 225 6.61 -7.95 -15.71
C MET A 225 7.94 -7.58 -15.05
N LEU A 226 9.05 -8.23 -15.42
CA LEU A 226 10.38 -7.96 -14.89
C LEU A 226 11.00 -6.64 -15.41
N LYS A 227 10.43 -6.08 -16.50
CA LYS A 227 10.91 -4.85 -17.13
C LYS A 227 10.03 -3.63 -16.85
N ILE A 228 9.01 -3.78 -16.00
CA ILE A 228 8.16 -2.67 -15.64
C ILE A 228 8.85 -1.83 -14.57
N PRO A 229 9.13 -0.53 -14.83
CA PRO A 229 9.75 0.31 -13.82
C PRO A 229 8.81 0.49 -12.63
N SER A 230 9.34 0.29 -11.42
CA SER A 230 8.60 0.62 -10.20
C SER A 230 8.35 2.12 -10.15
N LYS A 231 7.10 2.49 -9.95
CA LYS A 231 6.71 3.89 -9.72
C LYS A 231 5.97 3.99 -8.40
N ARG A 232 6.53 4.78 -7.50
CA ARG A 232 6.00 4.98 -6.16
C ARG A 232 4.78 5.89 -6.21
N ARG A 233 3.67 5.47 -5.58
CA ARG A 233 2.48 6.32 -5.38
C ARG A 233 2.65 7.19 -4.15
N ASN A 234 3.23 6.61 -3.10
CA ASN A 234 3.51 7.26 -1.83
C ASN A 234 5.02 7.21 -1.59
N PRO A 235 5.80 8.17 -2.12
CA PRO A 235 7.26 8.14 -2.07
C PRO A 235 7.82 8.15 -0.64
N ILE A 236 7.22 8.94 0.27
CA ILE A 236 7.66 9.02 1.66
C ILE A 236 7.53 7.68 2.36
N LEU A 237 6.37 7.01 2.22
CA LEU A 237 6.15 5.67 2.79
C LEU A 237 7.09 4.61 2.20
N ALA A 238 7.59 4.81 0.99
CA ALA A 238 8.48 3.86 0.33
C ALA A 238 9.97 4.06 0.69
N ASP A 239 10.33 5.17 1.32
CA ASP A 239 11.71 5.51 1.71
C ASP A 239 11.99 5.16 3.19
N ILE A 240 10.97 4.86 3.98
CA ILE A 240 11.04 4.43 5.39
C ILE A 240 11.07 2.90 5.52
#